data_75aab71242f251dbd231c213409e6ebd
#
_entry.id   75aab71242f251dbd231c213409e6ebd
#
_cell.length_a   1.000
_cell.length_b   1.000
_cell.length_c   1.000
_cell.angle_alpha   90.00
_cell.angle_beta   90.00
_cell.angle_gamma   90.00
#
_symmetry.space_group_name_H-M   'P 1'
#
loop_
_entity.id
_entity.type
_entity.pdbx_description
1 polymer ?
#
loop_
_entity_poly.entity_id
_entity_poly.type
_entity_poly.pdbx_seq_one_letter_code
_entity_poly.pdbx_strand_id
1 'polypeptide(L)'
;MTAQTLYDKLWQSHVVHEEADGTVLLYIDRHLIHEVTSPQAFEGLKLAGRQPWRVGSIVATADHNTPTDNWDKGIQDPISRQQVETLDANIREVGARAYFPFKDQGQGVIHVMGPEQGATLPGMTVVCGDSHTSTHGALGCLAHGIGTSEVEHVLATQTLVAKKSKSMLISVEGQLGAGVSAKDVALAIIGKIGTAGGTGYAIEFAGSAIRGLTVEGRMTLCNMAIEAGARAGMVAVDQATIDYVQGRPLAPTGAMWDQAVAYWKTLHSDEGAQFDAVVELKAEDILPQVTWGTSPEMVVTVADRVPDPAQEADPVKKSGIERALSYMGLTANTPVNEIPVDVVFIGSCTNSRIEDLRAAASVIRGRQKAANVKRVLVVPGSGLVKAQAEAEGLDRLFVEAGFEWREPGCSMCLAMNADRLEPGERCASTSNRNFEGRQGAGGRTHLVSPAMAAAAALEGRFVDIRSIA
;
A
#
# COMPACT_ATOMS: atom_id res chain seq x y z
N MET A 1 16.67 28.76 -14.88
CA MET A 1 16.84 27.40 -14.34
C MET A 1 16.05 26.50 -15.27
N THR A 2 16.52 25.26 -15.51
CA THR A 2 15.77 24.26 -16.28
C THR A 2 14.55 23.84 -15.46
N ALA A 3 13.40 23.66 -16.11
CA ALA A 3 12.20 23.15 -15.45
C ALA A 3 12.45 21.77 -14.87
N GLN A 4 12.03 21.52 -13.64
CA GLN A 4 12.31 20.32 -12.85
C GLN A 4 11.02 19.55 -12.56
N THR A 5 11.09 18.21 -12.60
CA THR A 5 10.03 17.36 -12.07
C THR A 5 10.02 17.39 -10.54
N LEU A 6 8.93 16.97 -9.91
CA LEU A 6 8.88 16.77 -8.46
C LEU A 6 10.01 15.82 -8.01
N TYR A 7 10.23 14.75 -8.76
CA TYR A 7 11.31 13.79 -8.49
C TYR A 7 12.69 14.45 -8.53
N ASP A 8 12.96 15.33 -9.51
CA ASP A 8 14.22 16.07 -9.59
C ASP A 8 14.46 16.93 -8.35
N LYS A 9 13.43 17.66 -7.93
CA LYS A 9 13.51 18.55 -6.75
C LYS A 9 13.80 17.75 -5.48
N LEU A 10 13.07 16.65 -5.27
CA LEU A 10 13.27 15.76 -4.12
C LEU A 10 14.65 15.10 -4.15
N TRP A 11 15.08 14.62 -5.30
CA TRP A 11 16.39 13.99 -5.45
C TRP A 11 17.52 14.97 -5.16
N GLN A 12 17.54 16.10 -5.86
CA GLN A 12 18.64 17.07 -5.77
C GLN A 12 18.78 17.67 -4.37
N SER A 13 17.69 17.88 -3.66
CA SER A 13 17.73 18.41 -2.28
C SER A 13 18.32 17.43 -1.27
N HIS A 14 18.48 16.14 -1.61
CA HIS A 14 18.98 15.10 -0.70
C HIS A 14 20.29 14.46 -1.14
N VAL A 15 20.83 14.82 -2.30
CA VAL A 15 22.17 14.35 -2.72
C VAL A 15 23.24 14.97 -1.83
N VAL A 16 23.97 14.13 -1.08
CA VAL A 16 25.10 14.53 -0.24
C VAL A 16 26.40 14.52 -1.03
N HIS A 17 26.56 13.51 -1.87
CA HIS A 17 27.75 13.32 -2.70
C HIS A 17 27.39 12.54 -3.96
N GLU A 18 28.03 12.86 -5.06
CA GLU A 18 27.86 12.17 -6.34
C GLU A 18 29.21 11.73 -6.87
N GLU A 19 29.32 10.46 -7.19
CA GLU A 19 30.51 9.84 -7.79
C GLU A 19 30.51 10.05 -9.31
N ALA A 20 31.68 9.89 -9.93
CA ALA A 20 31.86 10.08 -11.37
C ALA A 20 31.00 9.12 -12.24
N ASP A 21 30.57 7.98 -11.71
CA ASP A 21 29.71 7.01 -12.38
C ASP A 21 28.20 7.28 -12.18
N GLY A 22 27.84 8.39 -11.56
CA GLY A 22 26.48 8.80 -11.26
C GLY A 22 25.87 8.09 -10.04
N THR A 23 26.66 7.34 -9.27
CA THR A 23 26.25 6.81 -7.96
C THR A 23 26.25 7.95 -6.94
N VAL A 24 25.21 8.03 -6.11
CA VAL A 24 25.11 9.08 -5.09
C VAL A 24 24.97 8.50 -3.69
N LEU A 25 25.37 9.31 -2.71
CA LEU A 25 24.92 9.18 -1.34
C LEU A 25 23.70 10.06 -1.16
N LEU A 26 22.54 9.43 -0.98
CA LEU A 26 21.26 10.11 -0.78
C LEU A 26 20.96 10.20 0.72
N TYR A 27 20.79 11.40 1.25
CA TYR A 27 20.40 11.60 2.66
C TYR A 27 18.98 11.07 2.90
N ILE A 28 18.77 10.42 4.05
CA ILE A 28 17.46 9.86 4.43
C ILE A 28 16.92 10.62 5.64
N ASP A 29 15.76 11.27 5.48
CA ASP A 29 15.12 12.03 6.55
C ASP A 29 14.42 11.14 7.57
N ARG A 30 13.73 10.09 7.08
CA ARG A 30 12.91 9.21 7.90
C ARG A 30 13.21 7.75 7.62
N HIS A 31 13.48 7.00 8.67
CA HIS A 31 13.65 5.56 8.64
C HIS A 31 12.50 4.90 9.41
N LEU A 32 11.62 4.25 8.67
CA LEU A 32 10.52 3.47 9.23
C LEU A 32 11.02 2.04 9.49
N ILE A 33 10.76 1.51 10.67
CA ILE A 33 11.31 0.22 11.13
C ILE A 33 10.20 -0.67 11.66
N HIS A 34 10.20 -1.93 11.21
CA HIS A 34 9.33 -2.99 11.71
C HIS A 34 10.13 -4.27 12.00
N GLU A 35 9.48 -5.31 12.54
CA GLU A 35 10.12 -6.49 13.09
C GLU A 35 10.71 -7.46 12.05
N VAL A 36 10.32 -7.36 10.76
CA VAL A 36 10.72 -8.38 9.76
C VAL A 36 12.17 -8.19 9.30
N THR A 37 12.59 -6.96 9.02
CA THR A 37 13.90 -6.66 8.42
C THR A 37 14.91 -6.04 9.38
N SER A 38 14.46 -5.58 10.54
CA SER A 38 15.32 -4.86 11.48
C SER A 38 16.21 -5.73 12.39
N PRO A 39 15.86 -6.97 12.78
CA PRO A 39 16.68 -7.76 13.70
C PRO A 39 18.10 -7.93 13.23
N GLN A 40 18.30 -8.38 11.99
CA GLN A 40 19.63 -8.60 11.41
C GLN A 40 20.41 -7.30 11.20
N ALA A 41 19.72 -6.20 10.87
CA ALA A 41 20.34 -4.89 10.70
C ALA A 41 20.90 -4.37 12.04
N PHE A 42 20.17 -4.48 13.13
CA PHE A 42 20.66 -4.12 14.47
C PHE A 42 21.77 -5.05 14.95
N GLU A 43 21.69 -6.35 14.67
CA GLU A 43 22.77 -7.31 14.97
C GLU A 43 24.05 -6.94 14.21
N GLY A 44 23.96 -6.62 12.91
CA GLY A 44 25.10 -6.18 12.12
C GLY A 44 25.77 -4.94 12.69
N LEU A 45 24.98 -3.93 13.12
CA LEU A 45 25.51 -2.74 13.81
C LEU A 45 26.27 -3.11 15.09
N LYS A 46 25.71 -3.97 15.94
CA LYS A 46 26.34 -4.41 17.19
C LYS A 46 27.67 -5.14 16.93
N LEU A 47 27.68 -6.07 15.98
CA LEU A 47 28.88 -6.80 15.58
C LEU A 47 29.98 -5.86 15.04
N ALA A 48 29.58 -4.81 14.32
CA ALA A 48 30.51 -3.79 13.81
C ALA A 48 30.92 -2.74 14.87
N GLY A 49 30.39 -2.81 16.10
CA GLY A 49 30.64 -1.82 17.16
C GLY A 49 30.08 -0.44 16.86
N ARG A 50 29.00 -0.37 16.06
CA ARG A 50 28.35 0.87 15.62
C ARG A 50 27.03 1.11 16.34
N GLN A 51 26.63 2.38 16.38
CA GLN A 51 25.33 2.82 16.89
C GLN A 51 24.59 3.55 15.76
N PRO A 52 23.24 3.62 15.79
CA PRO A 52 22.49 4.43 14.86
C PRO A 52 22.94 5.89 14.90
N TRP A 53 23.22 6.46 13.73
CA TRP A 53 23.73 7.83 13.59
C TRP A 53 22.70 8.86 14.07
N ARG A 54 21.44 8.73 13.69
CA ARG A 54 20.37 9.71 14.00
C ARG A 54 19.12 9.00 14.51
N VAL A 55 19.10 8.67 15.78
CA VAL A 55 17.98 7.98 16.44
C VAL A 55 16.63 8.70 16.25
N GLY A 56 16.63 10.04 16.21
CA GLY A 56 15.42 10.84 15.98
C GLY A 56 14.77 10.68 14.59
N SER A 57 15.46 10.06 13.63
CA SER A 57 14.88 9.73 12.31
C SER A 57 14.05 8.44 12.34
N ILE A 58 14.22 7.62 13.37
CA ILE A 58 13.57 6.31 13.49
C ILE A 58 12.12 6.49 13.97
N VAL A 59 11.20 5.85 13.25
CA VAL A 59 9.83 5.59 13.71
C VAL A 59 9.57 4.10 13.57
N ALA A 60 9.13 3.45 14.63
CA ALA A 60 9.02 1.99 14.66
C ALA A 60 7.66 1.50 15.16
N THR A 61 7.23 0.37 14.63
CA THR A 61 6.04 -0.38 15.07
C THR A 61 6.20 -1.86 14.70
N ALA A 62 5.44 -2.74 15.34
CA ALA A 62 5.27 -4.13 14.92
C ALA A 62 3.98 -4.25 14.11
N ASP A 63 4.02 -4.86 12.92
CA ASP A 63 2.86 -4.89 12.02
C ASP A 63 2.63 -6.20 11.26
N HIS A 64 3.67 -6.96 10.93
CA HIS A 64 3.56 -8.17 10.10
C HIS A 64 3.27 -9.43 10.91
N ASN A 65 3.95 -9.59 12.04
CA ASN A 65 3.91 -10.79 12.89
C ASN A 65 2.98 -10.64 14.08
N THR A 66 2.12 -9.64 14.08
CA THR A 66 1.11 -9.43 15.10
C THR A 66 -0.18 -10.20 14.77
N PRO A 67 -0.80 -10.89 15.74
CA PRO A 67 -2.12 -11.49 15.52
C PRO A 67 -3.18 -10.39 15.35
N THR A 68 -4.25 -10.70 14.64
CA THR A 68 -5.40 -9.80 14.48
C THR A 68 -6.61 -10.24 15.31
N ASP A 69 -6.43 -11.27 16.13
CA ASP A 69 -7.42 -11.78 17.07
C ASP A 69 -6.77 -12.16 18.41
N ASN A 70 -7.59 -12.41 19.43
CA ASN A 70 -7.15 -12.94 20.72
C ASN A 70 -5.91 -12.24 21.34
N TRP A 71 -5.85 -10.92 21.25
CA TRP A 71 -4.73 -10.14 21.76
C TRP A 71 -4.43 -10.37 23.25
N ASP A 72 -5.44 -10.78 24.05
CA ASP A 72 -5.30 -11.19 25.43
C ASP A 72 -4.31 -12.34 25.59
N LYS A 73 -4.25 -13.27 24.64
CA LYS A 73 -3.32 -14.41 24.66
C LYS A 73 -1.90 -14.04 24.19
N GLY A 74 -1.68 -12.83 23.67
CA GLY A 74 -0.40 -12.42 23.08
C GLY A 74 -0.08 -13.17 21.78
N ILE A 75 1.18 -13.08 21.34
CA ILE A 75 1.66 -13.71 20.11
C ILE A 75 1.97 -15.18 20.38
N GLN A 76 1.18 -16.10 19.82
CA GLN A 76 1.30 -17.53 20.10
C GLN A 76 2.40 -18.20 19.28
N ASP A 77 2.59 -17.79 18.01
CA ASP A 77 3.68 -18.29 17.19
C ASP A 77 5.04 -17.88 17.78
N PRO A 78 5.95 -18.82 18.06
CA PRO A 78 7.20 -18.51 18.75
C PRO A 78 8.16 -17.69 17.90
N ILE A 79 8.15 -17.84 16.57
CA ILE A 79 9.03 -17.11 15.65
C ILE A 79 8.54 -15.66 15.55
N SER A 80 7.25 -15.47 15.33
CA SER A 80 6.61 -14.15 15.30
C SER A 80 6.84 -13.39 16.61
N ARG A 81 6.65 -14.06 17.74
CA ARG A 81 6.89 -13.47 19.07
C ARG A 81 8.35 -13.04 19.22
N GLN A 82 9.31 -13.90 18.87
CA GLN A 82 10.73 -13.58 18.97
C GLN A 82 11.09 -12.35 18.12
N GLN A 83 10.54 -12.22 16.90
CA GLN A 83 10.81 -11.08 16.04
C GLN A 83 10.27 -9.77 16.65
N VAL A 84 9.05 -9.78 17.18
CA VAL A 84 8.45 -8.61 17.82
C VAL A 84 9.19 -8.24 19.12
N GLU A 85 9.56 -9.21 19.96
CA GLU A 85 10.34 -8.98 21.18
C GLU A 85 11.75 -8.44 20.85
N THR A 86 12.36 -8.91 19.75
CA THR A 86 13.67 -8.41 19.29
C THR A 86 13.58 -6.96 18.81
N LEU A 87 12.51 -6.61 18.08
CA LEU A 87 12.24 -5.21 17.71
C LEU A 87 12.12 -4.35 18.97
N ASP A 88 11.29 -4.77 19.94
CA ASP A 88 11.08 -4.03 21.20
C ASP A 88 12.39 -3.79 21.94
N ALA A 89 13.20 -4.81 22.10
CA ALA A 89 14.51 -4.72 22.74
C ALA A 89 15.45 -3.75 22.00
N ASN A 90 15.58 -3.89 20.71
CA ASN A 90 16.46 -3.05 19.88
C ASN A 90 16.04 -1.57 19.88
N ILE A 91 14.76 -1.29 19.72
CA ILE A 91 14.24 0.10 19.69
C ILE A 91 14.40 0.79 21.05
N ARG A 92 14.15 0.06 22.14
CA ARG A 92 14.38 0.59 23.51
C ARG A 92 15.86 0.82 23.79
N GLU A 93 16.71 -0.10 23.39
CA GLU A 93 18.18 0.00 23.58
C GLU A 93 18.76 1.25 22.90
N VAL A 94 18.32 1.53 21.66
CA VAL A 94 18.80 2.73 20.94
C VAL A 94 18.09 4.01 21.36
N GLY A 95 17.02 3.92 22.14
CA GLY A 95 16.29 5.07 22.68
C GLY A 95 15.46 5.84 21.65
N ALA A 96 14.97 5.19 20.61
CA ALA A 96 14.06 5.82 19.66
C ALA A 96 12.72 6.17 20.35
N ARG A 97 12.33 7.45 20.25
CA ARG A 97 11.14 7.95 20.98
C ARG A 97 9.83 7.69 20.26
N ALA A 98 9.85 7.68 18.93
CA ALA A 98 8.66 7.41 18.11
C ALA A 98 8.54 5.88 17.89
N TYR A 99 8.18 5.17 18.94
CA TYR A 99 7.96 3.72 18.95
C TYR A 99 6.55 3.39 19.44
N PHE A 100 5.85 2.60 18.66
CA PHE A 100 4.48 2.15 18.92
C PHE A 100 4.50 0.61 18.99
N PRO A 101 4.73 0.04 20.19
CA PRO A 101 4.86 -1.41 20.38
C PRO A 101 3.53 -2.14 20.17
N PHE A 102 3.61 -3.47 20.09
CA PHE A 102 2.44 -4.34 20.04
C PHE A 102 1.44 -4.01 21.16
N LYS A 103 0.16 -3.82 20.82
CA LYS A 103 -0.96 -3.38 21.66
C LYS A 103 -0.97 -1.89 22.00
N ASP A 104 -0.05 -1.09 21.54
CA ASP A 104 -0.14 0.36 21.67
C ASP A 104 -1.30 0.89 20.80
N GLN A 105 -1.99 1.93 21.26
CA GLN A 105 -3.09 2.54 20.48
C GLN A 105 -2.60 3.12 19.15
N GLY A 106 -1.37 3.59 19.06
CA GLY A 106 -0.76 4.09 17.84
C GLY A 106 -0.16 3.01 16.93
N GLN A 107 -0.14 1.73 17.40
CA GLN A 107 0.37 0.61 16.62
C GLN A 107 -0.50 0.37 15.39
N GLY A 108 0.12 -0.09 14.32
CA GLY A 108 -0.57 -0.48 13.09
C GLY A 108 0.41 -0.75 11.97
N VAL A 109 -0.14 -1.03 10.80
CA VAL A 109 0.64 -1.18 9.58
C VAL A 109 1.48 0.08 9.36
N ILE A 110 2.80 -0.08 9.22
CA ILE A 110 3.76 1.05 9.21
C ILE A 110 3.42 2.13 8.17
N HIS A 111 2.84 1.73 7.02
CA HIS A 111 2.43 2.63 5.95
C HIS A 111 1.03 3.26 6.16
N VAL A 112 0.34 2.91 7.23
CA VAL A 112 -0.89 3.55 7.69
C VAL A 112 -0.57 4.45 8.88
N MET A 113 0.03 3.90 9.94
CA MET A 113 0.32 4.66 11.16
C MET A 113 1.35 5.77 10.94
N GLY A 114 2.34 5.57 10.06
CA GLY A 114 3.35 6.59 9.77
C GLY A 114 2.75 7.92 9.31
N PRO A 115 1.93 7.95 8.24
CA PRO A 115 1.18 9.13 7.85
C PRO A 115 0.23 9.67 8.93
N GLU A 116 -0.48 8.79 9.64
CA GLU A 116 -1.41 9.19 10.72
C GLU A 116 -0.71 9.92 11.86
N GLN A 117 0.49 9.49 12.21
CA GLN A 117 1.30 10.14 13.24
C GLN A 117 1.99 11.42 12.75
N GLY A 118 1.94 11.73 11.44
CA GLY A 118 2.75 12.80 10.84
C GLY A 118 4.24 12.48 10.85
N ALA A 119 4.58 11.19 10.89
CA ALA A 119 5.97 10.72 10.83
C ALA A 119 6.60 10.96 9.46
N THR A 120 5.80 11.00 8.42
CA THR A 120 6.20 11.28 7.04
C THR A 120 5.52 12.56 6.56
N LEU A 121 6.32 13.49 6.08
CA LEU A 121 5.89 14.85 5.72
C LEU A 121 6.39 15.18 4.31
N PRO A 122 5.71 16.10 3.59
CA PRO A 122 6.13 16.50 2.25
C PRO A 122 7.60 16.90 2.18
N GLY A 123 8.26 16.51 1.12
CA GLY A 123 9.66 16.85 0.86
C GLY A 123 10.69 15.90 1.50
N MET A 124 10.26 14.94 2.32
CA MET A 124 11.17 13.97 2.95
C MET A 124 11.60 12.86 2.00
N THR A 125 12.81 12.34 2.22
CA THR A 125 13.20 10.99 1.82
C THR A 125 12.81 10.00 2.91
N VAL A 126 12.09 8.93 2.53
CA VAL A 126 11.55 7.93 3.47
C VAL A 126 11.96 6.54 3.03
N VAL A 127 12.54 5.76 3.93
CA VAL A 127 12.86 4.35 3.67
C VAL A 127 12.32 3.42 4.74
N CYS A 128 12.05 2.19 4.34
CA CYS A 128 11.62 1.09 5.20
C CYS A 128 12.07 -0.24 4.58
N GLY A 129 12.23 -1.26 5.38
CA GLY A 129 12.48 -2.63 4.91
C GLY A 129 11.25 -3.32 4.30
N ASP A 130 10.31 -2.56 3.75
CA ASP A 130 9.08 -3.03 3.08
C ASP A 130 8.93 -2.36 1.71
N SER A 131 8.53 -3.14 0.70
CA SER A 131 8.40 -2.68 -0.68
C SER A 131 7.32 -1.60 -0.87
N HIS A 132 6.26 -1.60 -0.03
CA HIS A 132 5.17 -0.63 -0.13
C HIS A 132 5.44 0.72 0.54
N THR A 133 6.69 0.99 0.89
CA THR A 133 7.15 2.31 1.36
C THR A 133 6.81 3.44 0.36
N SER A 134 6.66 3.12 -0.92
CA SER A 134 6.16 4.06 -1.95
C SER A 134 4.83 4.73 -1.58
N THR A 135 4.02 4.15 -0.68
CA THR A 135 2.79 4.74 -0.14
C THR A 135 2.98 6.20 0.31
N HIS A 136 4.12 6.50 0.94
CA HIS A 136 4.39 7.84 1.50
C HIS A 136 4.62 8.91 0.42
N GLY A 137 4.84 8.51 -0.83
CA GLY A 137 4.90 9.43 -1.97
C GLY A 137 3.59 10.17 -2.23
N ALA A 138 2.46 9.69 -1.71
CA ALA A 138 1.18 10.40 -1.71
C ALA A 138 1.22 11.74 -0.97
N LEU A 139 2.19 11.91 -0.08
CA LEU A 139 2.44 13.16 0.65
C LEU A 139 3.54 14.02 -0.01
N GLY A 140 3.97 13.70 -1.24
CA GLY A 140 5.08 14.40 -1.90
C GLY A 140 6.44 14.06 -1.28
N CYS A 141 6.62 12.80 -0.83
CA CYS A 141 7.89 12.26 -0.36
C CYS A 141 8.59 11.49 -1.48
N LEU A 142 9.92 11.41 -1.42
CA LEU A 142 10.69 10.39 -2.14
C LEU A 142 10.81 9.17 -1.23
N ALA A 143 9.93 8.18 -1.44
CA ALA A 143 9.78 7.06 -0.55
C ALA A 143 9.90 5.72 -1.30
N HIS A 144 10.73 4.81 -0.78
CA HIS A 144 10.90 3.48 -1.38
C HIS A 144 11.42 2.44 -0.39
N GLY A 145 11.13 1.18 -0.69
CA GLY A 145 11.62 0.03 0.06
C GLY A 145 13.12 -0.19 -0.11
N ILE A 146 13.76 -0.72 0.93
CA ILE A 146 15.18 -1.08 0.96
C ILE A 146 15.38 -2.47 1.54
N GLY A 147 16.49 -3.12 1.19
CA GLY A 147 16.88 -4.42 1.74
C GLY A 147 17.48 -4.34 3.14
N THR A 148 17.58 -5.48 3.83
CA THR A 148 18.08 -5.56 5.22
C THR A 148 19.47 -4.96 5.39
N SER A 149 20.40 -5.18 4.45
CA SER A 149 21.75 -4.59 4.48
C SER A 149 21.72 -3.07 4.28
N GLU A 150 20.77 -2.56 3.51
CA GLU A 150 20.56 -1.12 3.35
C GLU A 150 19.92 -0.51 4.60
N VAL A 151 19.05 -1.25 5.32
CA VAL A 151 18.53 -0.85 6.63
C VAL A 151 19.68 -0.62 7.60
N GLU A 152 20.62 -1.56 7.70
CA GLU A 152 21.84 -1.41 8.51
C GLU A 152 22.65 -0.18 8.09
N HIS A 153 22.89 -0.01 6.78
CA HIS A 153 23.63 1.11 6.24
C HIS A 153 23.00 2.46 6.60
N VAL A 154 21.69 2.60 6.41
CA VAL A 154 20.96 3.83 6.75
C VAL A 154 20.97 4.10 8.25
N LEU A 155 20.84 3.08 9.09
CA LEU A 155 20.98 3.24 10.54
C LEU A 155 22.37 3.78 10.91
N ALA A 156 23.43 3.26 10.28
CA ALA A 156 24.82 3.64 10.57
C ALA A 156 25.19 5.03 10.05
N THR A 157 24.66 5.47 8.92
CA THR A 157 25.17 6.62 8.15
C THR A 157 24.13 7.70 7.84
N GLN A 158 22.85 7.42 8.00
CA GLN A 158 21.72 8.26 7.56
C GLN A 158 21.71 8.51 6.05
N THR A 159 22.42 7.70 5.27
CA THR A 159 22.47 7.81 3.82
C THR A 159 22.17 6.47 3.15
N LEU A 160 21.81 6.53 1.88
CA LEU A 160 21.62 5.37 1.01
C LEU A 160 22.48 5.55 -0.24
N VAL A 161 23.19 4.48 -0.64
CA VAL A 161 23.86 4.44 -1.93
C VAL A 161 22.83 4.16 -3.02
N ALA A 162 22.68 5.06 -3.96
CA ALA A 162 21.62 4.98 -4.97
C ALA A 162 22.06 5.49 -6.34
N LYS A 163 21.33 5.10 -7.38
CA LYS A 163 21.37 5.73 -8.71
C LYS A 163 20.02 6.33 -9.02
N LYS A 164 20.01 7.50 -9.66
CA LYS A 164 18.78 8.19 -10.03
C LYS A 164 18.00 7.38 -11.03
N SER A 165 16.73 7.12 -10.72
CA SER A 165 15.80 6.49 -11.66
C SER A 165 15.40 7.46 -12.77
N LYS A 166 14.88 6.94 -13.87
CA LYS A 166 14.15 7.73 -14.87
C LYS A 166 12.83 8.23 -14.27
N SER A 167 12.28 9.29 -14.85
CA SER A 167 10.98 9.85 -14.44
C SER A 167 9.88 9.41 -15.39
N MET A 168 8.73 8.99 -14.84
CA MET A 168 7.52 8.67 -15.62
C MET A 168 6.35 9.49 -15.10
N LEU A 169 5.64 10.16 -16.01
CA LEU A 169 4.36 10.78 -15.71
C LEU A 169 3.22 9.83 -16.06
N ILE A 170 2.33 9.58 -15.11
CA ILE A 170 1.04 8.94 -15.38
C ILE A 170 -0.06 9.94 -15.09
N SER A 171 -0.69 10.46 -16.15
CA SER A 171 -1.79 11.42 -16.07
C SER A 171 -3.13 10.74 -16.24
N VAL A 172 -4.04 10.97 -15.28
CA VAL A 172 -5.44 10.54 -15.37
C VAL A 172 -6.32 11.77 -15.37
N GLU A 173 -6.85 12.10 -16.54
CA GLU A 173 -7.70 13.27 -16.72
C GLU A 173 -9.19 12.90 -16.73
N GLY A 174 -10.02 13.86 -16.34
CA GLY A 174 -11.47 13.71 -16.27
C GLY A 174 -11.97 13.47 -14.85
N GLN A 175 -13.14 12.84 -14.73
CA GLN A 175 -13.82 12.54 -13.48
C GLN A 175 -14.08 11.03 -13.36
N LEU A 176 -13.73 10.43 -12.23
CA LEU A 176 -14.04 9.02 -11.98
C LEU A 176 -15.56 8.81 -11.90
N GLY A 177 -16.01 7.73 -12.54
CA GLY A 177 -17.41 7.34 -12.52
C GLY A 177 -17.86 6.84 -11.13
N ALA A 178 -19.18 6.76 -10.92
CA ALA A 178 -19.73 6.19 -9.69
C ALA A 178 -19.21 4.76 -9.46
N GLY A 179 -18.88 4.42 -8.23
CA GLY A 179 -18.37 3.10 -7.85
C GLY A 179 -16.91 2.83 -8.22
N VAL A 180 -16.21 3.79 -8.84
CA VAL A 180 -14.78 3.69 -9.17
C VAL A 180 -13.95 4.33 -8.06
N SER A 181 -12.98 3.61 -7.56
CA SER A 181 -12.08 4.03 -6.47
C SER A 181 -10.63 4.20 -6.95
N ALA A 182 -9.77 4.72 -6.09
CA ALA A 182 -8.32 4.77 -6.34
C ALA A 182 -7.70 3.39 -6.61
N LYS A 183 -8.27 2.32 -6.02
CA LYS A 183 -7.85 0.93 -6.28
C LYS A 183 -8.10 0.53 -7.73
N ASP A 184 -9.25 0.92 -8.27
CA ASP A 184 -9.59 0.63 -9.66
C ASP A 184 -8.67 1.40 -10.62
N VAL A 185 -8.34 2.65 -10.28
CA VAL A 185 -7.35 3.45 -11.04
C VAL A 185 -5.99 2.77 -11.03
N ALA A 186 -5.50 2.31 -9.87
CA ALA A 186 -4.22 1.62 -9.76
C ALA A 186 -4.19 0.34 -10.60
N LEU A 187 -5.24 -0.48 -10.51
CA LEU A 187 -5.36 -1.72 -11.27
C LEU A 187 -5.46 -1.46 -12.77
N ALA A 188 -6.21 -0.44 -13.21
CA ALA A 188 -6.30 -0.05 -14.61
C ALA A 188 -4.94 0.41 -15.17
N ILE A 189 -4.17 1.18 -14.38
CA ILE A 189 -2.81 1.58 -14.75
C ILE A 189 -1.92 0.35 -14.91
N ILE A 190 -1.90 -0.55 -13.93
CA ILE A 190 -1.07 -1.77 -13.97
C ILE A 190 -1.49 -2.67 -15.14
N GLY A 191 -2.79 -2.82 -15.38
CA GLY A 191 -3.29 -3.54 -16.55
C GLY A 191 -2.83 -2.96 -17.88
N LYS A 192 -2.68 -1.62 -17.94
CA LYS A 192 -2.21 -0.92 -19.16
C LYS A 192 -0.71 -1.02 -19.39
N ILE A 193 0.11 -0.83 -18.35
CA ILE A 193 1.58 -0.78 -18.52
C ILE A 193 2.29 -2.09 -18.16
N GLY A 194 1.59 -3.03 -17.50
CA GLY A 194 2.14 -4.28 -17.01
C GLY A 194 2.93 -4.14 -15.71
N THR A 195 3.26 -5.27 -15.07
CA THR A 195 4.03 -5.33 -13.82
C THR A 195 5.51 -4.94 -13.98
N ALA A 196 6.01 -4.82 -15.20
CA ALA A 196 7.37 -4.39 -15.52
C ALA A 196 7.43 -3.00 -16.17
N GLY A 197 6.28 -2.36 -16.48
CA GLY A 197 6.23 -1.09 -17.20
C GLY A 197 6.88 0.08 -16.49
N GLY A 198 6.88 0.07 -15.16
CA GLY A 198 7.54 1.07 -14.31
C GLY A 198 8.99 0.73 -13.92
N THR A 199 9.55 -0.38 -14.42
CA THR A 199 10.91 -0.80 -14.01
C THR A 199 11.96 0.24 -14.39
N GLY A 200 12.73 0.69 -13.39
CA GLY A 200 13.74 1.74 -13.56
C GLY A 200 13.19 3.17 -13.50
N TYR A 201 11.90 3.34 -13.22
CA TYR A 201 11.25 4.64 -13.09
C TYR A 201 10.85 4.97 -11.65
N ALA A 202 10.84 6.28 -11.36
CA ALA A 202 10.03 6.89 -10.33
C ALA A 202 8.79 7.49 -11.01
N ILE A 203 7.59 7.14 -10.55
CA ILE A 203 6.33 7.56 -11.19
C ILE A 203 5.77 8.78 -10.46
N GLU A 204 5.43 9.84 -11.21
CA GLU A 204 4.57 10.92 -10.74
C GLU A 204 3.16 10.71 -11.28
N PHE A 205 2.19 10.59 -10.37
CA PHE A 205 0.77 10.50 -10.71
C PHE A 205 0.17 11.91 -10.73
N ALA A 206 -0.46 12.28 -11.82
CA ALA A 206 -1.04 13.60 -12.04
C ALA A 206 -2.38 13.52 -12.80
N GLY A 207 -2.93 14.68 -13.10
CA GLY A 207 -4.21 14.83 -13.79
C GLY A 207 -5.34 15.23 -12.85
N SER A 208 -6.47 15.65 -13.45
CA SER A 208 -7.61 16.15 -12.70
C SER A 208 -8.25 15.08 -11.81
N ALA A 209 -8.32 13.83 -12.28
CA ALA A 209 -8.83 12.72 -11.49
C ALA A 209 -7.95 12.42 -10.27
N ILE A 210 -6.62 12.49 -10.40
CA ILE A 210 -5.69 12.27 -9.27
C ILE A 210 -5.76 13.40 -8.24
N ARG A 211 -5.86 14.66 -8.70
CA ARG A 211 -6.08 15.81 -7.80
C ARG A 211 -7.40 15.70 -7.04
N GLY A 212 -8.42 15.10 -7.65
CA GLY A 212 -9.73 14.86 -7.03
C GLY A 212 -9.76 13.73 -6.01
N LEU A 213 -8.72 12.88 -5.93
CA LEU A 213 -8.61 11.84 -4.91
C LEU A 213 -8.32 12.45 -3.53
N THR A 214 -8.85 11.80 -2.50
CA THR A 214 -8.41 12.02 -1.13
C THR A 214 -6.93 11.64 -0.97
N VAL A 215 -6.28 12.09 0.09
CA VAL A 215 -4.89 11.72 0.37
C VAL A 215 -4.76 10.20 0.57
N GLU A 216 -5.73 9.57 1.21
CA GLU A 216 -5.80 8.12 1.38
C GLU A 216 -5.95 7.38 0.04
N GLY A 217 -6.75 7.93 -0.89
CA GLY A 217 -6.84 7.42 -2.25
C GLY A 217 -5.51 7.54 -3.02
N ARG A 218 -4.79 8.66 -2.84
CA ARG A 218 -3.42 8.83 -3.38
C ARG A 218 -2.44 7.84 -2.75
N MET A 219 -2.60 7.52 -1.46
CA MET A 219 -1.79 6.47 -0.79
C MET A 219 -2.03 5.10 -1.40
N THR A 220 -3.27 4.75 -1.73
CA THR A 220 -3.58 3.51 -2.45
C THR A 220 -2.85 3.46 -3.80
N LEU A 221 -2.87 4.54 -4.54
CA LEU A 221 -2.23 4.65 -5.86
C LEU A 221 -0.70 4.53 -5.75
N CYS A 222 -0.07 5.32 -4.87
CA CYS A 222 1.37 5.27 -4.63
C CYS A 222 1.83 3.93 -4.03
N ASN A 223 1.02 3.30 -3.15
CA ASN A 223 1.25 1.97 -2.62
C ASN A 223 1.43 0.95 -3.75
N MET A 224 0.58 1.00 -4.76
CA MET A 224 0.58 0.05 -5.87
C MET A 224 1.54 0.40 -7.01
N ALA A 225 2.29 1.50 -6.94
CA ALA A 225 3.31 1.83 -7.93
C ALA A 225 4.38 0.73 -8.05
N ILE A 226 4.73 0.10 -6.93
CA ILE A 226 5.69 -1.02 -6.91
C ILE A 226 5.17 -2.25 -7.67
N GLU A 227 3.85 -2.42 -7.77
CA GLU A 227 3.24 -3.53 -8.52
C GLU A 227 3.36 -3.34 -10.04
N ALA A 228 3.60 -2.12 -10.50
CA ALA A 228 4.02 -1.81 -11.87
C ALA A 228 5.54 -1.88 -12.07
N GLY A 229 6.31 -2.28 -11.06
CA GLY A 229 7.77 -2.37 -11.10
C GLY A 229 8.50 -1.06 -10.80
N ALA A 230 7.81 0.02 -10.45
CA ALA A 230 8.42 1.31 -10.20
C ALA A 230 9.22 1.35 -8.90
N ARG A 231 10.26 2.17 -8.85
CA ARG A 231 11.05 2.39 -7.62
C ARG A 231 10.28 3.18 -6.58
N ALA A 232 9.51 4.18 -7.01
CA ALA A 232 8.70 5.05 -6.17
C ALA A 232 7.47 5.51 -6.96
N GLY A 233 6.41 5.87 -6.24
CA GLY A 233 5.25 6.58 -6.76
C GLY A 233 5.04 7.84 -5.94
N MET A 234 4.68 8.97 -6.56
CA MET A 234 4.49 10.22 -5.87
C MET A 234 3.35 11.04 -6.48
N VAL A 235 2.78 11.91 -5.65
CA VAL A 235 1.79 12.92 -6.06
C VAL A 235 2.29 14.28 -5.59
N ALA A 236 2.16 15.30 -6.44
CA ALA A 236 2.51 16.66 -6.09
C ALA A 236 1.73 17.16 -4.87
N VAL A 237 2.38 17.99 -4.05
CA VAL A 237 1.77 18.56 -2.85
C VAL A 237 0.74 19.62 -3.24
N ASP A 238 -0.45 19.47 -2.69
CA ASP A 238 -1.54 20.45 -2.81
C ASP A 238 -2.14 20.77 -1.42
N GLN A 239 -3.23 21.55 -1.42
CA GLN A 239 -3.87 21.93 -0.16
C GLN A 239 -4.41 20.71 0.61
N ALA A 240 -4.93 19.69 -0.09
CA ALA A 240 -5.41 18.46 0.57
C ALA A 240 -4.29 17.73 1.34
N THR A 241 -3.07 17.70 0.77
CA THR A 241 -1.89 17.16 1.44
C THR A 241 -1.51 17.96 2.68
N ILE A 242 -1.54 19.30 2.60
CA ILE A 242 -1.22 20.19 3.73
C ILE A 242 -2.24 20.00 4.85
N ASP A 243 -3.53 20.00 4.52
CA ASP A 243 -4.63 19.80 5.47
C ASP A 243 -4.56 18.42 6.16
N TYR A 244 -4.17 17.39 5.39
CA TYR A 244 -4.02 16.04 5.93
C TYR A 244 -2.94 15.95 7.01
N VAL A 245 -1.79 16.61 6.84
CA VAL A 245 -0.68 16.55 7.81
C VAL A 245 -0.81 17.55 8.97
N GLN A 246 -1.71 18.52 8.84
CA GLN A 246 -1.89 19.55 9.86
C GLN A 246 -2.37 18.96 11.20
N GLY A 247 -1.68 19.34 12.28
CA GLY A 247 -2.06 18.94 13.64
C GLY A 247 -1.75 17.48 13.99
N ARG A 248 -1.08 16.74 13.12
CA ARG A 248 -0.60 15.39 13.42
C ARG A 248 0.48 15.42 14.50
N PRO A 249 0.59 14.37 15.36
CA PRO A 249 1.48 14.39 16.54
C PRO A 249 2.94 14.74 16.27
N LEU A 250 3.50 14.27 15.16
CA LEU A 250 4.90 14.50 14.76
C LEU A 250 5.05 15.60 13.69
N ALA A 251 3.97 16.26 13.31
CA ALA A 251 4.02 17.39 12.39
C ALA A 251 4.58 18.65 13.07
N PRO A 252 5.23 19.55 12.33
CA PRO A 252 5.70 20.81 12.90
C PRO A 252 4.55 21.70 13.34
N THR A 253 4.83 22.62 14.29
CA THR A 253 3.84 23.56 14.82
C THR A 253 4.38 25.00 14.83
N GLY A 254 3.49 25.99 14.93
CA GLY A 254 3.86 27.40 15.02
C GLY A 254 4.69 27.89 13.81
N ALA A 255 5.72 28.67 14.05
CA ALA A 255 6.57 29.23 12.98
C ALA A 255 7.24 28.15 12.11
N MET A 256 7.52 26.97 12.67
CA MET A 256 8.07 25.86 11.87
C MET A 256 7.03 25.30 10.90
N TRP A 257 5.76 25.29 11.29
CA TRP A 257 4.66 24.92 10.40
C TRP A 257 4.56 25.89 9.22
N ASP A 258 4.60 27.20 9.48
CA ASP A 258 4.50 28.21 8.42
C ASP A 258 5.65 28.10 7.41
N GLN A 259 6.88 27.86 7.89
CA GLN A 259 8.05 27.62 7.05
C GLN A 259 7.92 26.33 6.23
N ALA A 260 7.44 25.26 6.86
CA ALA A 260 7.22 23.97 6.20
C ALA A 260 6.18 24.10 5.08
N VAL A 261 5.03 24.73 5.35
CA VAL A 261 3.98 24.97 4.35
C VAL A 261 4.48 25.81 3.18
N ALA A 262 5.29 26.85 3.45
CA ALA A 262 5.89 27.66 2.40
C ALA A 262 6.79 26.83 1.46
N TYR A 263 7.58 25.92 2.02
CA TYR A 263 8.40 24.98 1.26
C TYR A 263 7.55 23.93 0.53
N TRP A 264 6.60 23.29 1.23
CA TRP A 264 5.77 22.23 0.66
C TRP A 264 4.98 22.67 -0.57
N LYS A 265 4.53 23.93 -0.62
CA LYS A 265 3.86 24.52 -1.80
C LYS A 265 4.74 24.57 -3.06
N THR A 266 6.05 24.40 -2.93
CA THR A 266 6.98 24.34 -4.08
C THR A 266 7.16 22.90 -4.63
N LEU A 267 6.63 21.89 -3.94
CA LEU A 267 6.81 20.47 -4.25
C LEU A 267 5.79 20.00 -5.29
N HIS A 268 5.96 20.44 -6.50
CA HIS A 268 5.25 20.02 -7.72
C HIS A 268 6.20 20.15 -8.91
N SER A 269 5.93 19.45 -9.98
CA SER A 269 6.68 19.60 -11.23
C SER A 269 6.47 20.98 -11.82
N ASP A 270 7.54 21.59 -12.33
CA ASP A 270 7.48 22.89 -12.99
C ASP A 270 6.74 22.78 -14.31
N GLU A 271 6.15 23.88 -14.77
CA GLU A 271 5.60 23.95 -16.12
C GLU A 271 6.71 23.71 -17.15
N GLY A 272 6.47 22.78 -18.09
CA GLY A 272 7.46 22.39 -19.09
C GLY A 272 8.51 21.39 -18.60
N ALA A 273 8.39 20.84 -17.38
CA ALA A 273 9.25 19.76 -16.93
C ALA A 273 9.17 18.56 -17.87
N GLN A 274 10.31 17.93 -18.16
CA GLN A 274 10.40 16.80 -19.07
C GLN A 274 10.44 15.49 -18.32
N PHE A 275 9.62 14.53 -18.75
CA PHE A 275 9.62 13.17 -18.25
C PHE A 275 10.19 12.22 -19.30
N ASP A 276 10.89 11.17 -18.87
CA ASP A 276 11.44 10.15 -19.76
C ASP A 276 10.34 9.29 -20.41
N ALA A 277 9.19 9.17 -19.76
CA ALA A 277 8.00 8.51 -20.31
C ALA A 277 6.71 9.20 -19.81
N VAL A 278 5.68 9.17 -20.64
CA VAL A 278 4.35 9.72 -20.32
C VAL A 278 3.29 8.67 -20.67
N VAL A 279 2.38 8.43 -19.72
CA VAL A 279 1.22 7.55 -19.92
C VAL A 279 -0.04 8.33 -19.57
N GLU A 280 -1.01 8.31 -20.46
CA GLU A 280 -2.27 9.04 -20.29
C GLU A 280 -3.45 8.07 -20.23
N LEU A 281 -4.36 8.33 -19.31
CA LEU A 281 -5.65 7.66 -19.16
C LEU A 281 -6.77 8.68 -19.03
N LYS A 282 -7.97 8.29 -19.45
CA LYS A 282 -9.20 9.04 -19.19
C LYS A 282 -9.93 8.39 -18.03
N ALA A 283 -10.32 9.18 -17.06
CA ALA A 283 -11.00 8.70 -15.86
C ALA A 283 -12.34 8.02 -16.18
N GLU A 284 -13.04 8.52 -17.20
CA GLU A 284 -14.34 8.01 -17.65
C GLU A 284 -14.26 6.60 -18.25
N ASP A 285 -13.08 6.20 -18.74
CA ASP A 285 -12.83 4.86 -19.30
C ASP A 285 -12.53 3.81 -18.22
N ILE A 286 -12.28 4.25 -16.96
CA ILE A 286 -11.96 3.35 -15.85
C ILE A 286 -13.26 2.88 -15.20
N LEU A 287 -13.45 1.58 -15.20
CA LEU A 287 -14.57 0.89 -14.57
C LEU A 287 -14.09 0.09 -13.35
N PRO A 288 -14.98 -0.40 -12.46
CA PRO A 288 -14.59 -1.27 -11.36
C PRO A 288 -13.81 -2.49 -11.84
N GLN A 289 -12.65 -2.73 -11.24
CA GLN A 289 -11.64 -3.69 -11.67
C GLN A 289 -11.62 -4.94 -10.81
N VAL A 290 -11.32 -6.09 -11.43
CA VAL A 290 -11.10 -7.38 -10.75
C VAL A 290 -9.91 -8.07 -11.39
N THR A 291 -8.92 -8.50 -10.59
CA THR A 291 -7.87 -9.38 -11.12
C THR A 291 -8.41 -10.80 -11.28
N TRP A 292 -8.23 -11.39 -12.44
CA TRP A 292 -8.70 -12.76 -12.75
C TRP A 292 -7.60 -13.81 -12.60
N GLY A 293 -6.34 -13.41 -12.62
CA GLY A 293 -5.18 -14.30 -12.65
C GLY A 293 -4.28 -14.17 -11.42
N THR A 294 -3.00 -14.50 -11.60
CA THR A 294 -1.98 -14.61 -10.54
C THR A 294 -1.00 -13.44 -10.52
N SER A 295 -1.36 -12.34 -11.15
CA SER A 295 -0.58 -11.09 -11.21
C SER A 295 -1.53 -9.89 -11.22
N PRO A 296 -1.17 -8.73 -10.65
CA PRO A 296 -2.01 -7.52 -10.71
C PRO A 296 -2.28 -7.00 -12.11
N GLU A 297 -1.43 -7.31 -13.11
CA GLU A 297 -1.66 -6.96 -14.51
C GLU A 297 -2.73 -7.84 -15.19
N MET A 298 -3.01 -9.02 -14.63
CA MET A 298 -4.08 -9.90 -15.10
C MET A 298 -5.43 -9.41 -14.56
N VAL A 299 -5.87 -8.26 -15.07
CA VAL A 299 -7.04 -7.51 -14.61
C VAL A 299 -8.01 -7.27 -15.76
N VAL A 300 -9.29 -7.26 -15.43
CA VAL A 300 -10.39 -6.92 -16.34
C VAL A 300 -11.45 -6.12 -15.56
N THR A 301 -12.40 -5.52 -16.25
CA THR A 301 -13.53 -4.91 -15.55
C THR A 301 -14.49 -5.99 -15.02
N VAL A 302 -15.24 -5.66 -13.99
CA VAL A 302 -16.24 -6.61 -13.41
C VAL A 302 -17.32 -7.02 -14.40
N ALA A 303 -17.53 -6.23 -15.46
CA ALA A 303 -18.50 -6.52 -16.52
C ALA A 303 -17.94 -7.43 -17.62
N ASP A 304 -16.65 -7.67 -17.64
CA ASP A 304 -15.96 -8.46 -18.65
C ASP A 304 -15.99 -9.97 -18.35
N ARG A 305 -15.26 -10.69 -19.17
CA ARG A 305 -15.08 -12.12 -19.05
C ARG A 305 -13.60 -12.46 -18.81
N VAL A 306 -13.36 -13.59 -18.18
CA VAL A 306 -12.03 -14.19 -18.04
C VAL A 306 -11.45 -14.40 -19.44
N PRO A 307 -10.20 -13.96 -19.74
CA PRO A 307 -9.60 -14.09 -21.05
C PRO A 307 -9.54 -15.53 -21.58
N ASP A 308 -9.66 -15.66 -22.89
CA ASP A 308 -9.53 -16.94 -23.58
C ASP A 308 -8.12 -17.06 -24.18
N PRO A 309 -7.29 -18.04 -23.72
CA PRO A 309 -5.96 -18.24 -24.26
C PRO A 309 -5.95 -18.58 -25.75
N ALA A 310 -7.08 -19.07 -26.32
CA ALA A 310 -7.19 -19.31 -27.77
C ALA A 310 -7.17 -18.03 -28.59
N GLN A 311 -7.48 -16.88 -28.00
CA GLN A 311 -7.46 -15.56 -28.64
C GLN A 311 -6.08 -14.87 -28.55
N GLU A 312 -5.15 -15.40 -27.75
CA GLU A 312 -3.81 -14.82 -27.58
C GLU A 312 -2.85 -15.40 -28.64
N ALA A 313 -2.26 -14.48 -29.41
CA ALA A 313 -1.35 -14.85 -30.50
C ALA A 313 0.09 -15.10 -30.01
N ASP A 314 0.51 -14.44 -28.92
CA ASP A 314 1.83 -14.64 -28.33
C ASP A 314 1.85 -15.94 -27.52
N PRO A 315 2.69 -16.92 -27.89
CA PRO A 315 2.71 -18.23 -27.22
C PRO A 315 3.15 -18.14 -25.75
N VAL A 316 3.98 -17.16 -25.38
CA VAL A 316 4.42 -16.97 -24.00
C VAL A 316 3.26 -16.42 -23.15
N LYS A 317 2.56 -15.41 -23.66
CA LYS A 317 1.37 -14.86 -22.98
C LYS A 317 0.26 -15.91 -22.90
N LYS A 318 0.01 -16.64 -23.98
CA LYS A 318 -0.96 -17.74 -24.01
C LYS A 318 -0.68 -18.77 -22.91
N SER A 319 0.56 -19.26 -22.80
CA SER A 319 0.96 -20.20 -21.73
C SER A 319 0.80 -19.59 -20.34
N GLY A 320 1.09 -18.29 -20.18
CA GLY A 320 0.85 -17.55 -18.93
C GLY A 320 -0.64 -17.52 -18.54
N ILE A 321 -1.53 -17.27 -19.50
CA ILE A 321 -2.99 -17.31 -19.30
C ILE A 321 -3.45 -18.70 -18.90
N GLU A 322 -3.01 -19.75 -19.62
CA GLU A 322 -3.35 -21.14 -19.34
C GLU A 322 -2.94 -21.55 -17.92
N ARG A 323 -1.72 -21.20 -17.51
CA ARG A 323 -1.23 -21.45 -16.14
C ARG A 323 -2.06 -20.71 -15.10
N ALA A 324 -2.34 -19.44 -15.31
CA ALA A 324 -3.14 -18.63 -14.38
C ALA A 324 -4.56 -19.18 -14.22
N LEU A 325 -5.22 -19.56 -15.33
CA LEU A 325 -6.54 -20.19 -15.31
C LEU A 325 -6.52 -21.51 -14.53
N SER A 326 -5.51 -22.33 -14.74
CA SER A 326 -5.34 -23.62 -14.02
C SER A 326 -5.20 -23.40 -12.52
N TYR A 327 -4.31 -22.47 -12.10
CA TYR A 327 -4.11 -22.17 -10.68
C TYR A 327 -5.36 -21.58 -10.05
N MET A 328 -5.97 -20.58 -10.71
CA MET A 328 -7.17 -19.90 -10.23
C MET A 328 -8.43 -20.79 -10.32
N GLY A 329 -8.35 -21.97 -10.99
CA GLY A 329 -9.50 -22.84 -11.20
C GLY A 329 -10.64 -22.12 -11.94
N LEU A 330 -10.29 -21.39 -12.98
CA LEU A 330 -11.22 -20.65 -13.83
C LEU A 330 -11.28 -21.25 -15.22
N THR A 331 -12.42 -21.12 -15.86
CA THR A 331 -12.63 -21.49 -17.26
C THR A 331 -12.57 -20.21 -18.10
N ALA A 332 -11.94 -20.28 -19.26
CA ALA A 332 -11.94 -19.20 -20.25
C ALA A 332 -13.37 -18.74 -20.57
N ASN A 333 -13.53 -17.45 -20.85
CA ASN A 333 -14.82 -16.83 -21.17
C ASN A 333 -15.88 -16.83 -20.04
N THR A 334 -15.54 -17.27 -18.82
CA THR A 334 -16.45 -17.13 -17.67
C THR A 334 -16.71 -15.66 -17.39
N PRO A 335 -17.97 -15.19 -17.28
CA PRO A 335 -18.26 -13.84 -16.83
C PRO A 335 -17.70 -13.60 -15.43
N VAL A 336 -17.01 -12.47 -15.21
CA VAL A 336 -16.41 -12.16 -13.91
C VAL A 336 -17.46 -12.14 -12.80
N ASN A 337 -18.63 -11.60 -13.09
CA ASN A 337 -19.75 -11.50 -12.16
C ASN A 337 -20.45 -12.86 -11.85
N GLU A 338 -19.99 -13.96 -12.43
CA GLU A 338 -20.44 -15.32 -12.09
C GLU A 338 -19.42 -16.09 -11.23
N ILE A 339 -18.23 -15.52 -11.01
CA ILE A 339 -17.18 -16.18 -10.22
C ILE A 339 -17.54 -16.16 -8.74
N PRO A 340 -17.73 -17.31 -8.07
CA PRO A 340 -18.07 -17.38 -6.65
C PRO A 340 -16.89 -16.98 -5.76
N VAL A 341 -17.19 -16.54 -4.54
CA VAL A 341 -16.21 -16.13 -3.53
C VAL A 341 -16.43 -16.93 -2.25
N ASP A 342 -15.36 -17.49 -1.67
CA ASP A 342 -15.39 -18.25 -0.41
C ASP A 342 -15.03 -17.38 0.81
N VAL A 343 -14.09 -16.46 0.62
CA VAL A 343 -13.51 -15.60 1.67
C VAL A 343 -13.43 -14.16 1.17
N VAL A 344 -13.60 -13.21 2.05
CA VAL A 344 -13.39 -11.79 1.74
C VAL A 344 -12.40 -11.21 2.74
N PHE A 345 -11.47 -10.40 2.24
CA PHE A 345 -10.49 -9.68 3.05
C PHE A 345 -10.54 -8.19 2.75
N ILE A 346 -10.85 -7.39 3.77
CA ILE A 346 -10.83 -5.92 3.76
C ILE A 346 -9.75 -5.49 4.73
N GLY A 347 -8.61 -5.03 4.21
CA GLY A 347 -7.43 -4.75 5.02
C GLY A 347 -6.21 -4.41 4.17
N SER A 348 -5.00 -4.64 4.70
CA SER A 348 -3.71 -4.37 4.05
C SER A 348 -3.29 -2.89 4.10
N CYS A 349 -2.00 -2.61 3.95
CA CYS A 349 -1.50 -1.23 3.81
C CYS A 349 -2.12 -0.46 2.64
N THR A 350 -2.73 -1.15 1.70
CA THR A 350 -3.38 -0.56 0.53
C THR A 350 -4.74 0.04 0.89
N ASN A 351 -5.62 -0.73 1.56
CA ASN A 351 -7.01 -0.35 1.80
C ASN A 351 -7.51 -0.80 3.19
N SER A 352 -7.00 -0.15 4.22
CA SER A 352 -7.40 -0.37 5.61
C SER A 352 -7.55 0.93 6.41
N ARG A 353 -7.63 2.05 5.72
CA ARG A 353 -7.85 3.37 6.31
C ARG A 353 -9.32 3.61 6.57
N ILE A 354 -9.63 4.65 7.34
CA ILE A 354 -11.02 4.90 7.76
C ILE A 354 -11.98 5.07 6.58
N GLU A 355 -11.57 5.70 5.50
CA GLU A 355 -12.43 5.87 4.32
C GLU A 355 -12.66 4.58 3.54
N ASP A 356 -11.68 3.66 3.54
CA ASP A 356 -11.86 2.32 2.97
C ASP A 356 -12.92 1.53 3.74
N LEU A 357 -12.89 1.61 5.07
CA LEU A 357 -13.88 0.99 5.94
C LEU A 357 -15.26 1.63 5.78
N ARG A 358 -15.34 2.96 5.66
CA ARG A 358 -16.59 3.67 5.36
C ARG A 358 -17.17 3.27 4.00
N ALA A 359 -16.32 3.15 2.97
CA ALA A 359 -16.73 2.71 1.64
C ALA A 359 -17.31 1.29 1.67
N ALA A 360 -16.65 0.36 2.35
CA ALA A 360 -17.17 -1.00 2.55
C ALA A 360 -18.48 -1.02 3.36
N ALA A 361 -18.53 -0.27 4.47
CA ALA A 361 -19.69 -0.19 5.35
C ALA A 361 -20.94 0.41 4.66
N SER A 362 -20.75 1.34 3.71
CA SER A 362 -21.85 1.94 2.97
C SER A 362 -22.64 0.91 2.15
N VAL A 363 -21.99 -0.15 1.69
CA VAL A 363 -22.56 -1.22 0.85
C VAL A 363 -23.36 -2.23 1.66
N ILE A 364 -22.96 -2.49 2.91
CA ILE A 364 -23.48 -3.63 3.71
C ILE A 364 -24.64 -3.26 4.62
N ARG A 365 -24.98 -1.98 4.75
CA ARG A 365 -25.97 -1.49 5.70
C ARG A 365 -27.32 -2.23 5.56
N GLY A 366 -27.76 -2.90 6.64
CA GLY A 366 -29.00 -3.66 6.69
C GLY A 366 -28.99 -4.99 5.89
N ARG A 367 -27.82 -5.46 5.48
CA ARG A 367 -27.64 -6.69 4.70
C ARG A 367 -26.75 -7.68 5.44
N GLN A 368 -26.80 -8.95 5.03
CA GLN A 368 -26.03 -10.05 5.60
C GLN A 368 -25.12 -10.66 4.53
N LYS A 369 -23.95 -11.21 4.96
CA LYS A 369 -23.09 -11.96 4.04
C LYS A 369 -23.81 -13.17 3.46
N ALA A 370 -23.49 -13.50 2.22
CA ALA A 370 -24.05 -14.67 1.53
C ALA A 370 -23.68 -15.99 2.25
N ALA A 371 -24.55 -16.97 2.18
CA ALA A 371 -24.40 -18.24 2.89
C ALA A 371 -23.16 -19.06 2.43
N ASN A 372 -22.74 -18.90 1.18
CA ASN A 372 -21.53 -19.56 0.64
C ASN A 372 -20.23 -18.88 1.07
N VAL A 373 -20.27 -17.64 1.54
CA VAL A 373 -19.07 -16.94 2.04
C VAL A 373 -18.79 -17.43 3.46
N LYS A 374 -17.70 -18.15 3.62
CA LYS A 374 -17.29 -18.78 4.89
C LYS A 374 -16.94 -17.72 5.94
N ARG A 375 -16.07 -16.78 5.55
CA ARG A 375 -15.59 -15.72 6.45
C ARG A 375 -15.30 -14.42 5.69
N VAL A 376 -15.47 -13.31 6.39
CA VAL A 376 -15.13 -11.97 5.92
C VAL A 376 -14.30 -11.29 6.99
N LEU A 377 -13.02 -11.04 6.74
CA LEU A 377 -12.14 -10.38 7.69
C LEU A 377 -12.10 -8.89 7.38
N VAL A 378 -12.39 -8.06 8.37
CA VAL A 378 -12.23 -6.60 8.32
C VAL A 378 -11.16 -6.20 9.31
N VAL A 379 -10.02 -5.75 8.78
CA VAL A 379 -8.80 -5.48 9.55
C VAL A 379 -8.45 -4.00 9.43
N PRO A 380 -8.68 -3.19 10.48
CA PRO A 380 -8.24 -1.80 10.51
C PRO A 380 -6.72 -1.68 10.33
N GLY A 381 -6.26 -0.63 9.66
CA GLY A 381 -4.84 -0.44 9.39
C GLY A 381 -4.01 0.00 10.59
N SER A 382 -4.66 0.57 11.61
CA SER A 382 -4.00 1.02 12.85
C SER A 382 -4.98 1.01 14.02
N GLY A 383 -4.47 1.12 15.24
CA GLY A 383 -5.31 1.29 16.42
C GLY A 383 -6.10 2.61 16.39
N LEU A 384 -5.58 3.66 15.76
CA LEU A 384 -6.30 4.92 15.57
C LEU A 384 -7.46 4.77 14.59
N VAL A 385 -7.25 4.09 13.45
CA VAL A 385 -8.34 3.75 12.51
C VAL A 385 -9.40 2.91 13.21
N LYS A 386 -8.99 1.90 13.98
CA LYS A 386 -9.92 1.05 14.74
C LYS A 386 -10.77 1.87 15.70
N ALA A 387 -10.14 2.70 16.53
CA ALA A 387 -10.82 3.55 17.49
C ALA A 387 -11.81 4.52 16.82
N GLN A 388 -11.42 5.11 15.69
CA GLN A 388 -12.30 5.98 14.90
C GLN A 388 -13.47 5.21 14.30
N ALA A 389 -13.23 4.04 13.72
CA ALA A 389 -14.28 3.19 13.14
C ALA A 389 -15.30 2.75 14.19
N GLU A 390 -14.85 2.38 15.39
CA GLU A 390 -15.70 2.03 16.53
C GLU A 390 -16.51 3.23 17.04
N ALA A 391 -15.89 4.41 17.11
CA ALA A 391 -16.60 5.65 17.47
C ALA A 391 -17.70 6.02 16.47
N GLU A 392 -17.51 5.70 15.19
CA GLU A 392 -18.49 5.87 14.12
C GLU A 392 -19.53 4.71 14.05
N GLY A 393 -19.33 3.63 14.82
CA GLY A 393 -20.18 2.45 14.84
C GLY A 393 -20.05 1.54 13.63
N LEU A 394 -18.94 1.65 12.87
CA LEU A 394 -18.68 0.80 11.69
C LEU A 394 -18.44 -0.66 12.09
N ASP A 395 -17.78 -0.90 13.22
CA ASP A 395 -17.58 -2.22 13.82
C ASP A 395 -18.90 -2.99 13.97
N ARG A 396 -19.93 -2.31 14.52
CA ARG A 396 -21.26 -2.89 14.69
C ARG A 396 -21.91 -3.25 13.38
N LEU A 397 -21.80 -2.35 12.38
CA LEU A 397 -22.33 -2.63 11.03
C LEU A 397 -21.68 -3.88 10.40
N PHE A 398 -20.36 -4.02 10.53
CA PHE A 398 -19.65 -5.20 10.03
C PHE A 398 -20.07 -6.48 10.76
N VAL A 399 -20.10 -6.44 12.10
CA VAL A 399 -20.52 -7.60 12.91
C VAL A 399 -21.98 -7.98 12.64
N GLU A 400 -22.89 -7.00 12.54
CA GLU A 400 -24.29 -7.22 12.17
C GLU A 400 -24.43 -7.86 10.78
N ALA A 401 -23.56 -7.53 9.83
CA ALA A 401 -23.53 -8.16 8.51
C ALA A 401 -22.91 -9.57 8.51
N GLY A 402 -22.45 -10.08 9.66
CA GLY A 402 -21.78 -11.36 9.81
C GLY A 402 -20.30 -11.36 9.41
N PHE A 403 -19.64 -10.18 9.44
CA PHE A 403 -18.23 -10.02 9.19
C PHE A 403 -17.44 -10.07 10.50
N GLU A 404 -16.18 -10.44 10.42
CA GLU A 404 -15.27 -10.53 11.55
C GLU A 404 -14.50 -9.21 11.73
N TRP A 405 -14.81 -8.47 12.78
CA TRP A 405 -14.06 -7.26 13.16
C TRP A 405 -12.78 -7.66 13.86
N ARG A 406 -11.65 -7.24 13.33
CA ARG A 406 -10.31 -7.68 13.75
C ARG A 406 -9.51 -6.58 14.43
N GLU A 407 -8.41 -6.98 15.07
CA GLU A 407 -7.39 -6.09 15.59
C GLU A 407 -6.45 -5.60 14.47
N PRO A 408 -5.79 -4.42 14.63
CA PRO A 408 -4.93 -3.85 13.60
C PRO A 408 -3.71 -4.72 13.27
N GLY A 409 -3.37 -4.83 11.99
CA GLY A 409 -2.18 -5.52 11.50
C GLY A 409 -2.21 -5.82 10.01
N CYS A 410 -1.16 -6.43 9.49
CA CYS A 410 -1.07 -6.81 8.08
C CYS A 410 -1.98 -7.98 7.70
N SER A 411 -2.33 -8.87 8.66
CA SER A 411 -3.26 -9.99 8.46
C SER A 411 -2.93 -10.81 7.21
N MET A 412 -3.94 -11.08 6.37
CA MET A 412 -3.80 -11.86 5.14
C MET A 412 -2.97 -11.19 4.04
N CYS A 413 -2.50 -9.95 4.20
CA CYS A 413 -1.71 -9.30 3.15
C CYS A 413 -0.46 -10.13 2.77
N LEU A 414 0.18 -10.74 3.75
CA LEU A 414 1.36 -11.59 3.59
C LEU A 414 1.18 -13.01 4.19
N ALA A 415 0.10 -13.24 4.92
CA ALA A 415 -0.20 -14.50 5.61
C ALA A 415 0.95 -15.00 6.52
N MET A 416 1.64 -14.09 7.20
CA MET A 416 2.69 -14.40 8.19
C MET A 416 2.12 -14.69 9.58
N ASN A 417 0.81 -14.61 9.76
CA ASN A 417 0.08 -14.93 10.98
C ASN A 417 -0.98 -16.03 10.71
N ALA A 418 -1.92 -16.22 11.63
CA ALA A 418 -2.97 -17.23 11.49
C ALA A 418 -4.00 -16.92 10.38
N ASP A 419 -4.08 -15.66 9.94
CA ASP A 419 -5.02 -15.23 8.89
C ASP A 419 -4.48 -15.64 7.51
N ARG A 420 -5.00 -16.74 6.98
CA ARG A 420 -4.60 -17.28 5.67
C ARG A 420 -5.74 -18.00 4.99
N LEU A 421 -5.63 -18.16 3.69
CA LEU A 421 -6.51 -18.99 2.88
C LEU A 421 -6.12 -20.46 2.99
N GLU A 422 -7.12 -21.32 3.00
CA GLU A 422 -6.93 -22.75 2.77
C GLU A 422 -6.77 -23.04 1.26
N PRO A 423 -6.10 -24.15 0.89
CA PRO A 423 -5.93 -24.53 -0.51
C PRO A 423 -7.26 -24.59 -1.26
N GLY A 424 -7.34 -23.90 -2.39
CA GLY A 424 -8.52 -23.81 -3.24
C GLY A 424 -9.52 -22.74 -2.85
N GLU A 425 -9.43 -22.13 -1.68
CA GLU A 425 -10.32 -21.03 -1.31
C GLU A 425 -10.08 -19.82 -2.21
N ARG A 426 -11.18 -19.19 -2.64
CA ARG A 426 -11.21 -18.01 -3.47
C ARG A 426 -11.54 -16.76 -2.64
N CYS A 427 -10.67 -15.77 -2.72
CA CYS A 427 -10.78 -14.56 -1.92
C CYS A 427 -10.98 -13.32 -2.80
N ALA A 428 -12.01 -12.51 -2.49
CA ALA A 428 -12.07 -11.11 -2.89
C ALA A 428 -11.28 -10.28 -1.87
N SER A 429 -10.19 -9.64 -2.31
CA SER A 429 -9.20 -9.04 -1.41
C SER A 429 -8.87 -7.60 -1.76
N THR A 430 -8.79 -6.75 -0.77
CA THR A 430 -8.31 -5.37 -0.92
C THR A 430 -6.78 -5.24 -0.79
N SER A 431 -6.05 -6.36 -0.70
CA SER A 431 -4.59 -6.33 -0.67
C SER A 431 -3.99 -5.84 -2.00
N ASN A 432 -2.66 -5.74 -2.07
CA ASN A 432 -1.96 -5.19 -3.22
C ASN A 432 -1.41 -6.26 -4.18
N ARG A 433 -1.23 -7.50 -3.73
CA ARG A 433 -0.63 -8.60 -4.47
C ARG A 433 -1.50 -9.84 -4.45
N ASN A 434 -1.50 -10.59 -5.56
CA ASN A 434 -2.28 -11.81 -5.74
C ASN A 434 -1.50 -12.95 -6.40
N PHE A 435 -0.16 -12.96 -6.33
CA PHE A 435 0.59 -14.08 -6.88
C PHE A 435 0.32 -15.39 -6.11
N GLU A 436 0.66 -16.51 -6.74
CA GLU A 436 0.41 -17.86 -6.22
C GLU A 436 0.90 -18.00 -4.76
N GLY A 437 0.02 -18.39 -3.86
CA GLY A 437 0.32 -18.63 -2.45
C GLY A 437 0.45 -17.37 -1.57
N ARG A 438 0.26 -16.17 -2.09
CA ARG A 438 0.45 -14.92 -1.32
C ARG A 438 -0.36 -14.84 -0.03
N GLN A 439 -1.62 -15.25 -0.07
CA GLN A 439 -2.53 -15.25 1.09
C GLN A 439 -2.73 -16.64 1.71
N GLY A 440 -1.87 -17.59 1.39
CA GLY A 440 -1.92 -18.99 1.82
C GLY A 440 -1.64 -19.93 0.67
N ALA A 441 -0.97 -21.05 0.94
CA ALA A 441 -0.61 -22.05 -0.08
C ALA A 441 -1.84 -22.57 -0.82
N GLY A 442 -1.88 -22.45 -2.15
CA GLY A 442 -3.01 -22.84 -2.99
C GLY A 442 -4.23 -21.91 -2.90
N GLY A 443 -4.17 -20.81 -2.17
CA GLY A 443 -5.21 -19.78 -2.11
C GLY A 443 -5.33 -19.01 -3.44
N ARG A 444 -6.54 -18.61 -3.80
CA ARG A 444 -6.89 -17.94 -5.06
C ARG A 444 -7.37 -16.53 -4.81
N THR A 445 -6.48 -15.57 -4.95
CA THR A 445 -6.75 -14.17 -4.59
C THR A 445 -7.12 -13.33 -5.82
N HIS A 446 -8.22 -12.60 -5.72
CA HIS A 446 -8.63 -11.56 -6.67
C HIS A 446 -8.57 -10.20 -5.99
N LEU A 447 -7.85 -9.26 -6.59
CA LEU A 447 -7.76 -7.89 -6.08
C LEU A 447 -8.98 -7.09 -6.54
N VAL A 448 -9.59 -6.40 -5.59
CA VAL A 448 -10.76 -5.53 -5.78
C VAL A 448 -10.71 -4.33 -4.85
N SER A 449 -11.57 -3.32 -5.10
CA SER A 449 -11.76 -2.19 -4.19
C SER A 449 -12.51 -2.60 -2.91
N PRO A 450 -12.45 -1.81 -1.82
CA PRO A 450 -13.17 -2.09 -0.57
C PRO A 450 -14.68 -2.27 -0.76
N ALA A 451 -15.31 -1.41 -1.55
CA ALA A 451 -16.74 -1.51 -1.83
C ALA A 451 -17.07 -2.78 -2.64
N MET A 452 -16.24 -3.13 -3.62
CA MET A 452 -16.39 -4.37 -4.40
C MET A 452 -16.18 -5.62 -3.54
N ALA A 453 -15.23 -5.60 -2.60
CA ALA A 453 -15.02 -6.70 -1.65
C ALA A 453 -16.26 -6.89 -0.75
N ALA A 454 -16.81 -5.79 -0.20
CA ALA A 454 -18.02 -5.82 0.60
C ALA A 454 -19.22 -6.33 -0.21
N ALA A 455 -19.39 -5.87 -1.45
CA ALA A 455 -20.43 -6.34 -2.35
C ALA A 455 -20.30 -7.84 -2.67
N ALA A 456 -19.06 -8.31 -2.90
CA ALA A 456 -18.80 -9.74 -3.13
C ALA A 456 -19.14 -10.59 -1.89
N ALA A 457 -18.94 -10.06 -0.68
CA ALA A 457 -19.35 -10.74 0.54
C ALA A 457 -20.87 -10.92 0.65
N LEU A 458 -21.64 -9.92 0.21
CA LEU A 458 -23.12 -9.97 0.26
C LEU A 458 -23.73 -10.89 -0.81
N GLU A 459 -23.13 -10.92 -2.01
CA GLU A 459 -23.66 -11.64 -3.15
C GLU A 459 -23.03 -13.05 -3.30
N GLY A 460 -21.97 -13.35 -2.57
CA GLY A 460 -21.24 -14.63 -2.65
C GLY A 460 -20.47 -14.82 -3.97
N ARG A 461 -20.34 -13.78 -4.78
CA ARG A 461 -19.67 -13.73 -6.08
C ARG A 461 -19.27 -12.31 -6.40
N PHE A 462 -18.42 -12.09 -7.40
CA PHE A 462 -18.16 -10.74 -7.87
C PHE A 462 -19.41 -10.12 -8.48
N VAL A 463 -19.56 -8.83 -8.31
CA VAL A 463 -20.74 -8.09 -8.78
C VAL A 463 -20.34 -6.63 -9.03
N ASP A 464 -20.96 -6.03 -10.02
CA ASP A 464 -20.78 -4.61 -10.30
C ASP A 464 -21.42 -3.76 -9.20
N ILE A 465 -20.57 -3.07 -8.42
CA ILE A 465 -21.03 -2.21 -7.32
C ILE A 465 -22.06 -1.17 -7.77
N ARG A 466 -21.98 -0.72 -9.02
CA ARG A 466 -22.92 0.26 -9.61
C ARG A 466 -24.35 -0.29 -9.74
N SER A 467 -24.51 -1.61 -9.69
CA SER A 467 -25.82 -2.28 -9.77
C SER A 467 -26.46 -2.56 -8.41
N ILE A 468 -25.74 -2.33 -7.30
CA ILE A 468 -26.18 -2.67 -5.94
C ILE A 468 -26.68 -1.42 -5.18
N ALA A 469 -26.38 -0.23 -5.66
CA ALA A 469 -26.72 1.05 -5.04
C ALA A 469 -28.23 1.32 -5.01
#